data_5329227e2eaa0b8901fc7f9b5be43bf3
#
_entry.id   5329227e2eaa0b8901fc7f9b5be43bf3
#
_cell.length_a   1.000
_cell.length_b   1.000
_cell.length_c   1.000
_cell.angle_alpha   90.00
_cell.angle_beta   90.00
_cell.angle_gamma   90.00
#
_symmetry.space_group_name_H-M   'P 1'
#
loop_
_entity.id
_entity.type
_entity.pdbx_description
1 polymer ?
#
loop_
_entity_poly.entity_id
_entity_poly.type
_entity_poly.pdbx_seq_one_letter_code
_entity_poly.pdbx_strand_id
1 'polypeptide(L)'
;MALIMNLLPLLFLGALVHSNQSVVPLISFKIGENVTYDCIDIFMQSGLDHPLLKNHTIQMKPSVSRTKLKSQIGINKVQKQKIPCPDGTIPVLRNTKEFVTNAQVLADKHFHPLTADSPGTHISGVRSHNGPYRGVDASFEVVSVDIAKDQASYSQIYIGSGSNNEVNFISAGWMVNPSLFGDGRTWTYGFWKGKDGKGCYNMACSGFVQVSQKVPIFKPIGFRAGETVWLHYSIHQDKNTGNWWLTEALGLGEPGVDLGYWPKELFNLLDNGANMVGAGGVVQASRSGSSPEMGNGQFPNVNHPENSALLTNIEVLDSSYEQHKMNYVPTEVVLDSPKCYGLTIGKRFIFRRNRYGFYLNYGGPGGNSCGV
;
A
#
# COMPACT_ATOMS: atom_id res chain seq x y z
N MET A 1 -7.21 -38.94 65.93
CA MET A 1 -7.73 -37.82 65.15
C MET A 1 -6.56 -37.03 64.62
N ALA A 2 -6.15 -37.29 63.39
CA ALA A 2 -5.04 -36.63 62.72
C ALA A 2 -5.62 -35.66 61.70
N LEU A 3 -5.30 -34.33 61.87
CA LEU A 3 -5.64 -33.29 60.91
C LEU A 3 -4.67 -33.35 59.75
N ILE A 4 -5.20 -33.57 58.57
CA ILE A 4 -4.44 -33.45 57.29
C ILE A 4 -4.59 -32.00 56.83
N MET A 5 -3.49 -31.24 56.87
CA MET A 5 -3.38 -29.91 56.27
C MET A 5 -3.08 -30.10 54.78
N ASN A 6 -4.05 -29.75 53.92
CA ASN A 6 -3.85 -29.62 52.47
C ASN A 6 -3.11 -28.32 52.17
N LEU A 7 -1.86 -28.43 51.73
CA LEU A 7 -1.10 -27.37 51.10
C LEU A 7 -1.50 -27.27 49.61
N LEU A 8 -2.23 -26.21 49.23
CA LEU A 8 -2.42 -25.81 47.84
C LEU A 8 -1.13 -25.11 47.34
N PRO A 9 -0.58 -25.51 46.18
CA PRO A 9 0.50 -24.75 45.59
C PRO A 9 -0.08 -23.49 44.92
N LEU A 10 0.35 -22.31 45.37
CA LEU A 10 0.16 -21.03 44.67
C LEU A 10 0.94 -21.08 43.36
N LEU A 11 0.24 -21.25 42.25
CA LEU A 11 0.74 -20.98 40.92
C LEU A 11 0.90 -19.46 40.73
N PHE A 12 2.12 -18.96 40.84
CA PHE A 12 2.50 -17.64 40.38
C PHE A 12 2.38 -17.61 38.85
N LEU A 13 1.27 -17.12 38.31
CA LEU A 13 1.21 -16.62 36.93
C LEU A 13 2.07 -15.35 36.85
N GLY A 14 3.32 -15.54 36.46
CA GLY A 14 4.17 -14.44 36.05
C GLY A 14 3.60 -13.83 34.78
N ALA A 15 2.81 -12.77 34.92
CA ALA A 15 2.47 -11.89 33.81
C ALA A 15 3.80 -11.32 33.28
N LEU A 16 4.22 -11.79 32.11
CA LEU A 16 5.25 -11.13 31.32
C LEU A 16 4.73 -9.75 30.92
N VAL A 17 5.02 -8.76 31.75
CA VAL A 17 4.89 -7.36 31.39
C VAL A 17 5.91 -7.13 30.29
N HIS A 18 5.48 -7.16 29.04
CA HIS A 18 6.24 -6.57 27.95
C HIS A 18 6.32 -5.08 28.26
N SER A 19 7.47 -4.63 28.73
CA SER A 19 7.77 -3.22 28.86
C SER A 19 7.80 -2.67 27.42
N ASN A 20 6.73 -1.99 27.01
CA ASN A 20 6.77 -1.06 25.89
C ASN A 20 7.79 0.03 26.26
N GLN A 21 9.06 -0.21 25.99
CA GLN A 21 10.03 0.88 25.97
C GLN A 21 9.59 1.83 24.86
N SER A 22 9.06 2.98 25.26
CA SER A 22 8.78 4.06 24.32
C SER A 22 10.11 4.44 23.68
N VAL A 23 10.26 4.14 22.37
CA VAL A 23 11.45 4.53 21.62
C VAL A 23 11.52 6.05 21.64
N VAL A 24 12.57 6.59 22.25
CA VAL A 24 12.78 8.05 22.32
C VAL A 24 13.35 8.49 20.97
N PRO A 25 12.66 9.38 20.23
CA PRO A 25 13.18 9.89 18.98
C PRO A 25 14.41 10.77 19.22
N LEU A 26 15.39 10.66 18.33
CA LEU A 26 16.60 11.47 18.38
C LEU A 26 16.29 12.95 18.09
N ILE A 27 15.42 13.20 17.12
CA ILE A 27 14.89 14.51 16.72
C ILE A 27 13.54 14.33 16.07
N SER A 28 12.69 15.36 16.08
CA SER A 28 11.36 15.33 15.46
C SER A 28 11.18 16.52 14.53
N PHE A 29 10.50 16.29 13.41
CA PHE A 29 10.19 17.31 12.40
C PHE A 29 8.67 17.46 12.25
N LYS A 30 8.14 18.63 12.60
CA LYS A 30 6.75 18.99 12.35
C LYS A 30 6.63 19.57 10.92
N ILE A 31 5.88 18.88 10.06
CA ILE A 31 5.73 19.25 8.65
C ILE A 31 4.39 19.97 8.39
N GLY A 32 3.43 19.83 9.27
CA GLY A 32 2.12 20.46 9.21
C GLY A 32 1.43 20.41 10.57
N GLU A 33 0.17 20.85 10.66
CA GLU A 33 -0.52 20.92 11.93
C GLU A 33 -0.55 19.59 12.68
N ASN A 34 -0.82 18.50 11.99
CA ASN A 34 -0.97 17.15 12.57
C ASN A 34 0.01 16.13 12.01
N VAL A 35 1.11 16.58 11.38
CA VAL A 35 2.10 15.68 10.79
C VAL A 35 3.46 15.93 11.42
N THR A 36 3.91 14.98 12.22
CA THR A 36 5.23 14.98 12.85
C THR A 36 5.94 13.69 12.50
N TYR A 37 7.19 13.79 12.06
CA TYR A 37 8.06 12.64 11.86
C TYR A 37 9.11 12.61 12.97
N ASP A 38 9.26 11.44 13.57
CA ASP A 38 10.28 11.13 14.53
C ASP A 38 11.44 10.42 13.84
N CYS A 39 12.66 10.91 14.04
CA CYS A 39 13.86 10.22 13.57
C CYS A 39 14.24 9.15 14.61
N ILE A 40 14.02 7.92 14.24
CA ILE A 40 14.21 6.74 15.09
C ILE A 40 15.45 5.99 14.59
N ASP A 41 16.29 5.49 15.51
CA ASP A 41 17.37 4.58 15.14
C ASP A 41 16.81 3.41 14.32
N ILE A 42 17.44 3.10 13.19
CA ILE A 42 16.97 2.08 12.24
C ILE A 42 16.82 0.70 12.90
N PHE A 43 17.63 0.38 13.91
CA PHE A 43 17.56 -0.89 14.63
C PHE A 43 16.51 -0.89 15.76
N MET A 44 15.96 0.29 16.10
CA MET A 44 14.94 0.46 17.15
C MET A 44 13.54 0.73 16.58
N GLN A 45 13.34 0.54 15.28
CA GLN A 45 12.04 0.75 14.66
C GLN A 45 11.03 -0.32 15.07
N SER A 46 9.80 0.10 15.35
CA SER A 46 8.71 -0.80 15.76
C SER A 46 8.35 -1.88 14.72
N GLY A 47 8.75 -1.69 13.46
CA GLY A 47 8.62 -2.70 12.42
C GLY A 47 9.27 -4.05 12.79
N LEU A 48 10.36 -4.02 13.57
CA LEU A 48 11.10 -5.19 14.02
C LEU A 48 10.47 -5.90 15.23
N ASP A 49 9.50 -5.28 15.91
CA ASP A 49 8.87 -5.83 17.12
C ASP A 49 7.88 -6.98 16.82
N HIS A 50 7.71 -7.34 15.55
CA HIS A 50 6.84 -8.44 15.17
C HIS A 50 7.39 -9.78 15.70
N PRO A 51 6.58 -10.65 16.36
CA PRO A 51 7.07 -11.90 16.95
C PRO A 51 7.81 -12.81 15.96
N LEU A 52 7.41 -12.79 14.68
CA LEU A 52 8.04 -13.57 13.61
C LEU A 52 9.42 -13.02 13.19
N LEU A 53 9.78 -11.81 13.60
CA LEU A 53 11.02 -11.12 13.22
C LEU A 53 12.09 -11.12 14.32
N LYS A 54 11.91 -11.90 15.38
CA LYS A 54 12.82 -11.93 16.55
C LYS A 54 14.31 -12.11 16.20
N ASN A 55 14.61 -12.83 15.13
CA ASN A 55 15.97 -13.07 14.65
C ASN A 55 16.23 -12.45 13.28
N HIS A 56 15.40 -11.51 12.84
CA HIS A 56 15.52 -10.88 11.54
C HIS A 56 16.72 -9.92 11.52
N THR A 57 17.53 -10.02 10.46
CA THR A 57 18.63 -9.08 10.20
C THR A 57 18.19 -8.09 9.13
N ILE A 58 18.34 -6.80 9.40
CA ILE A 58 17.93 -5.75 8.46
C ILE A 58 18.72 -5.87 7.15
N GLN A 59 17.99 -5.98 6.05
CA GLN A 59 18.54 -5.89 4.71
C GLN A 59 18.54 -4.43 4.26
N MET A 60 19.69 -3.78 4.22
CA MET A 60 19.81 -2.35 3.94
C MET A 60 19.52 -1.96 2.48
N LYS A 61 19.62 -2.91 1.54
CA LYS A 61 19.36 -2.70 0.10
C LYS A 61 18.84 -3.98 -0.52
N PRO A 62 17.97 -3.90 -1.54
CA PRO A 62 17.60 -5.06 -2.34
C PRO A 62 18.80 -5.54 -3.16
N SER A 63 18.85 -6.83 -3.50
CA SER A 63 19.89 -7.41 -4.37
C SER A 63 19.91 -6.78 -5.74
N VAL A 64 18.72 -6.39 -6.24
CA VAL A 64 18.53 -5.63 -7.47
C VAL A 64 17.59 -4.47 -7.18
N SER A 65 18.16 -3.26 -7.14
CA SER A 65 17.34 -2.06 -6.92
C SER A 65 16.57 -1.68 -8.18
N ARG A 66 15.30 -1.33 -8.00
CA ARG A 66 14.40 -0.89 -9.07
C ARG A 66 14.28 0.64 -9.17
N THR A 67 15.20 1.35 -8.56
CA THR A 67 15.22 2.83 -8.56
C THR A 67 15.44 3.45 -9.95
N LYS A 68 15.94 2.69 -10.94
CA LYS A 68 16.09 3.15 -12.33
C LYS A 68 14.80 2.99 -13.12
N LEU A 69 13.73 3.58 -12.65
CA LEU A 69 12.44 3.53 -13.33
C LEU A 69 12.48 4.41 -14.58
N LYS A 70 12.25 3.81 -15.73
CA LYS A 70 12.16 4.51 -17.01
C LYS A 70 10.79 5.17 -17.15
N SER A 71 10.62 6.32 -16.54
CA SER A 71 9.45 7.14 -16.84
C SER A 71 9.65 7.86 -18.17
N GLN A 72 8.76 7.64 -19.13
CA GLN A 72 8.79 8.27 -20.45
C GLN A 72 7.93 9.54 -20.54
N ILE A 73 7.27 9.94 -19.48
CA ILE A 73 6.37 11.08 -19.47
C ILE A 73 7.08 12.24 -18.78
N GLY A 74 7.47 13.27 -19.57
CA GLY A 74 8.03 14.50 -19.02
C GLY A 74 6.94 15.32 -18.35
N ILE A 75 6.97 15.49 -17.04
CA ILE A 75 6.05 16.33 -16.29
C ILE A 75 6.72 16.87 -15.02
N ASN A 76 6.16 17.97 -14.54
CA ASN A 76 6.57 18.86 -13.47
C ASN A 76 7.20 18.17 -12.23
N LYS A 77 8.27 18.78 -11.75
CA LYS A 77 9.00 18.33 -10.56
C LYS A 77 8.15 18.49 -9.31
N VAL A 78 7.59 17.39 -8.83
CA VAL A 78 7.05 17.37 -7.46
C VAL A 78 8.23 17.38 -6.49
N GLN A 79 8.22 18.31 -5.57
CA GLN A 79 9.27 18.40 -4.56
C GLN A 79 9.17 17.19 -3.63
N LYS A 80 10.18 16.31 -3.67
CA LYS A 80 10.28 15.18 -2.74
C LYS A 80 10.31 15.73 -1.33
N GLN A 81 9.31 15.38 -0.52
CA GLN A 81 9.34 15.68 0.89
C GLN A 81 10.38 14.76 1.56
N LYS A 82 11.58 15.27 1.73
CA LYS A 82 12.66 14.61 2.45
C LYS A 82 12.68 15.11 3.89
N ILE A 83 12.71 14.20 4.82
CA ILE A 83 12.91 14.51 6.24
C ILE A 83 14.41 14.41 6.51
N PRO A 84 15.07 15.49 6.98
CA PRO A 84 16.51 15.50 7.15
C PRO A 84 16.95 14.79 8.45
N CYS A 85 16.56 13.53 8.59
CA CYS A 85 16.99 12.71 9.72
C CYS A 85 18.51 12.49 9.73
N PRO A 86 19.15 12.44 10.90
CA PRO A 86 20.55 12.08 11.05
C PRO A 86 20.87 10.71 10.46
N ASP A 87 22.13 10.50 10.10
CA ASP A 87 22.58 9.21 9.59
C ASP A 87 22.33 8.10 10.63
N GLY A 88 21.94 6.92 10.15
CA GLY A 88 21.57 5.78 10.99
C GLY A 88 20.14 5.81 11.52
N THR A 89 19.39 6.90 11.24
CA THR A 89 17.99 7.00 11.65
C THR A 89 17.05 7.05 10.46
N ILE A 90 15.79 6.73 10.70
CA ILE A 90 14.71 6.74 9.71
C ILE A 90 13.57 7.67 10.15
N PRO A 91 12.91 8.38 9.22
CA PRO A 91 11.73 9.17 9.53
C PRO A 91 10.49 8.27 9.67
N VAL A 92 9.91 8.23 10.85
CA VAL A 92 8.68 7.49 11.15
C VAL A 92 7.59 8.49 11.50
N LEU A 93 6.43 8.39 10.87
CA LEU A 93 5.28 9.22 11.24
C LEU A 93 4.89 8.93 12.68
N ARG A 94 4.74 9.98 13.48
CA ARG A 94 4.27 9.84 14.88
C ARG A 94 2.82 9.40 14.87
N ASN A 95 2.58 8.16 15.25
CA ASN A 95 1.26 7.56 15.30
C ASN A 95 0.49 8.07 16.53
N THR A 96 -0.77 8.47 16.35
CA THR A 96 -1.70 8.67 17.43
C THR A 96 -2.35 7.34 17.82
N LYS A 97 -2.86 7.24 19.05
CA LYS A 97 -3.64 6.05 19.48
C LYS A 97 -4.85 5.83 18.56
N GLU A 98 -5.50 6.91 18.15
CA GLU A 98 -6.64 6.87 17.23
C GLU A 98 -6.24 6.29 15.88
N PHE A 99 -5.13 6.76 15.29
CA PHE A 99 -4.61 6.21 14.03
C PHE A 99 -4.35 4.71 14.14
N VAL A 100 -3.67 4.24 15.19
CA VAL A 100 -3.37 2.81 15.37
C VAL A 100 -4.65 1.98 15.51
N THR A 101 -5.62 2.46 16.30
CA THR A 101 -6.91 1.77 16.47
C THR A 101 -7.70 1.71 15.16
N ASN A 102 -7.77 2.81 14.42
CA ASN A 102 -8.46 2.87 13.14
C ASN A 102 -7.78 1.99 12.09
N ALA A 103 -6.44 1.98 12.05
CA ALA A 103 -5.67 1.12 11.16
C ALA A 103 -5.97 -0.38 11.40
N GLN A 104 -6.10 -0.81 12.64
CA GLN A 104 -6.46 -2.19 12.98
C GLN A 104 -7.88 -2.55 12.51
N VAL A 105 -8.86 -1.68 12.77
CA VAL A 105 -10.26 -1.89 12.34
C VAL A 105 -10.39 -1.96 10.82
N LEU A 106 -9.63 -1.10 10.11
CA LEU A 106 -9.68 -1.04 8.65
C LEU A 106 -8.87 -2.16 7.99
N ALA A 107 -7.83 -2.67 8.66
CA ALA A 107 -7.02 -3.77 8.14
C ALA A 107 -7.85 -5.02 7.85
N ASP A 108 -8.84 -5.32 8.67
CA ASP A 108 -9.73 -6.47 8.48
C ASP A 108 -10.61 -6.34 7.23
N LYS A 109 -10.79 -5.13 6.71
CA LYS A 109 -11.61 -4.84 5.53
C LYS A 109 -10.80 -4.69 4.25
N HIS A 110 -9.52 -4.33 4.34
CA HIS A 110 -8.71 -3.94 3.18
C HIS A 110 -8.39 -5.11 2.22
N PHE A 111 -8.27 -6.34 2.72
CA PHE A 111 -7.89 -7.49 1.88
C PHE A 111 -9.04 -8.04 1.01
N HIS A 112 -10.24 -7.55 1.20
CA HIS A 112 -11.42 -7.95 0.44
C HIS A 112 -11.39 -7.65 -1.08
N PRO A 113 -10.48 -6.81 -1.64
CA PRO A 113 -10.29 -6.76 -3.10
C PRO A 113 -9.97 -8.11 -3.75
N LEU A 114 -9.59 -9.11 -2.95
CA LEU A 114 -9.36 -10.48 -3.42
C LEU A 114 -10.63 -11.33 -3.49
N THR A 115 -11.68 -10.92 -2.80
CA THR A 115 -12.97 -11.62 -2.75
C THR A 115 -14.05 -10.64 -3.18
N ALA A 116 -14.87 -11.00 -4.16
CA ALA A 116 -15.96 -10.18 -4.68
C ALA A 116 -17.06 -9.81 -3.64
N ASP A 117 -16.94 -10.30 -2.40
CA ASP A 117 -18.01 -10.33 -1.40
C ASP A 117 -17.80 -9.35 -0.24
N SER A 118 -17.19 -8.18 -0.49
CA SER A 118 -17.12 -7.14 0.55
C SER A 118 -18.23 -6.13 0.37
N PRO A 119 -19.28 -6.18 1.18
CA PRO A 119 -20.36 -5.18 1.11
C PRO A 119 -19.81 -3.76 1.16
N GLY A 120 -20.21 -2.94 0.20
CA GLY A 120 -19.80 -1.54 0.09
C GLY A 120 -18.37 -1.30 -0.41
N THR A 121 -17.62 -2.34 -0.79
CA THR A 121 -16.33 -2.18 -1.46
C THR A 121 -16.49 -2.39 -2.95
N HIS A 122 -16.10 -1.38 -3.75
CA HIS A 122 -16.17 -1.46 -5.21
C HIS A 122 -14.79 -1.33 -5.83
N ILE A 123 -14.56 -2.08 -6.91
CA ILE A 123 -13.27 -2.18 -7.57
C ILE A 123 -13.42 -1.89 -9.06
N SER A 124 -12.46 -1.12 -9.59
CA SER A 124 -12.28 -0.91 -11.02
C SER A 124 -10.81 -1.08 -11.39
N GLY A 125 -10.47 -2.19 -12.05
CA GLY A 125 -9.08 -2.52 -12.33
C GLY A 125 -8.87 -3.78 -13.14
N VAL A 126 -7.65 -4.27 -13.09
CA VAL A 126 -7.23 -5.52 -13.73
C VAL A 126 -6.45 -6.39 -12.75
N ARG A 127 -6.54 -7.71 -12.94
CA ARG A 127 -5.74 -8.67 -12.20
C ARG A 127 -5.35 -9.86 -13.06
N SER A 128 -4.34 -10.60 -12.64
CA SER A 128 -3.94 -11.88 -13.22
C SER A 128 -3.69 -12.90 -12.12
N HIS A 129 -4.15 -14.13 -12.34
CA HIS A 129 -3.97 -15.29 -11.45
C HIS A 129 -2.96 -16.31 -11.98
N ASN A 130 -2.18 -15.95 -12.99
CA ASN A 130 -1.25 -16.87 -13.67
C ASN A 130 0.18 -16.78 -13.13
N GLY A 131 0.32 -16.60 -11.81
CA GLY A 131 1.63 -16.63 -11.16
C GLY A 131 2.43 -17.92 -11.37
N PRO A 132 3.63 -18.02 -10.78
CA PRO A 132 4.11 -17.13 -9.72
C PRO A 132 4.69 -15.82 -10.26
N TYR A 133 4.26 -14.71 -9.67
CA TYR A 133 4.80 -13.38 -9.93
C TYR A 133 5.81 -12.99 -8.86
N ARG A 134 6.89 -12.33 -9.27
CA ARG A 134 7.93 -11.78 -8.39
C ARG A 134 7.75 -10.29 -8.12
N GLY A 135 6.76 -9.66 -8.74
CA GLY A 135 6.48 -8.25 -8.49
C GLY A 135 5.48 -7.65 -9.45
N VAL A 136 5.09 -6.43 -9.12
CA VAL A 136 4.22 -5.56 -9.91
C VAL A 136 4.65 -4.11 -9.71
N ASP A 137 4.58 -3.31 -10.77
CA ASP A 137 4.81 -1.88 -10.69
C ASP A 137 3.82 -1.10 -11.58
N ALA A 138 3.55 0.14 -11.18
CA ALA A 138 2.74 1.07 -11.95
C ALA A 138 3.00 2.52 -11.55
N SER A 139 2.65 3.43 -12.44
CA SER A 139 2.58 4.87 -12.17
C SER A 139 1.13 5.30 -12.04
N PHE A 140 0.83 5.99 -10.95
CA PHE A 140 -0.49 6.50 -10.60
C PHE A 140 -0.57 7.99 -10.86
N GLU A 141 -1.60 8.43 -11.54
CA GLU A 141 -2.06 9.81 -11.38
C GLU A 141 -2.70 9.93 -10.00
N VAL A 142 -2.17 10.83 -9.19
CA VAL A 142 -2.68 11.07 -7.84
C VAL A 142 -3.72 12.17 -7.89
N VAL A 143 -4.87 11.90 -7.30
CA VAL A 143 -5.99 12.84 -7.26
C VAL A 143 -6.37 13.19 -5.83
N SER A 144 -7.05 14.31 -5.66
CA SER A 144 -7.70 14.71 -4.41
C SER A 144 -9.20 14.62 -4.62
N VAL A 145 -9.90 13.95 -3.71
CA VAL A 145 -11.36 13.83 -3.71
C VAL A 145 -11.89 14.22 -2.33
N ASP A 146 -13.06 14.83 -2.32
CA ASP A 146 -13.77 15.15 -1.08
C ASP A 146 -14.79 14.06 -0.79
N ILE A 147 -14.57 13.31 0.29
CA ILE A 147 -15.38 12.16 0.66
C ILE A 147 -15.81 12.23 2.12
N ALA A 148 -16.87 11.54 2.49
CA ALA A 148 -17.37 11.50 3.86
C ALA A 148 -16.37 10.83 4.82
N LYS A 149 -16.46 11.15 6.10
CA LYS A 149 -15.52 10.71 7.15
C LYS A 149 -15.39 9.19 7.23
N ASP A 150 -16.46 8.44 6.92
CA ASP A 150 -16.50 6.97 7.01
C ASP A 150 -16.37 6.27 5.65
N GLN A 151 -15.92 7.01 4.63
CA GLN A 151 -15.63 6.52 3.29
C GLN A 151 -14.13 6.41 3.04
N ALA A 152 -13.74 5.63 2.01
CA ALA A 152 -12.39 5.63 1.48
C ALA A 152 -12.40 5.55 -0.05
N SER A 153 -11.43 6.23 -0.67
CA SER A 153 -11.14 6.14 -2.11
C SER A 153 -9.64 6.02 -2.32
N TYR A 154 -9.20 4.99 -3.05
CA TYR A 154 -7.78 4.73 -3.21
C TYR A 154 -7.44 4.05 -4.52
N SER A 155 -6.19 4.15 -4.93
CA SER A 155 -5.63 3.45 -6.07
C SER A 155 -4.41 2.66 -5.64
N GLN A 156 -4.25 1.45 -6.19
CA GLN A 156 -3.24 0.51 -5.74
C GLN A 156 -2.69 -0.38 -6.83
N ILE A 157 -1.46 -0.83 -6.61
CA ILE A 157 -0.94 -2.12 -7.09
C ILE A 157 -0.97 -3.10 -5.94
N TYR A 158 -1.12 -4.38 -6.26
CA TYR A 158 -1.13 -5.42 -5.25
C TYR A 158 -0.62 -6.75 -5.76
N ILE A 159 -0.14 -7.55 -4.83
CA ILE A 159 0.18 -8.96 -5.00
C ILE A 159 -0.51 -9.77 -3.92
N GLY A 160 -0.81 -11.02 -4.22
CA GLY A 160 -1.42 -11.88 -3.22
C GLY A 160 -1.34 -13.36 -3.59
N SER A 161 -1.55 -14.19 -2.60
CA SER A 161 -1.69 -15.64 -2.74
C SER A 161 -2.67 -16.16 -1.71
N GLY A 162 -3.34 -17.26 -2.05
CA GLY A 162 -4.30 -17.92 -1.19
C GLY A 162 -5.75 -17.67 -1.59
N SER A 163 -6.66 -18.19 -0.82
CA SER A 163 -8.10 -18.08 -1.01
C SER A 163 -8.81 -18.13 0.33
N ASN A 164 -10.04 -17.62 0.37
CA ASN A 164 -10.88 -17.60 1.56
C ASN A 164 -10.20 -16.90 2.76
N ASN A 165 -10.01 -17.61 3.89
CA ASN A 165 -9.46 -17.05 5.11
C ASN A 165 -7.92 -17.09 5.17
N GLU A 166 -7.28 -17.85 4.29
CA GLU A 166 -5.82 -17.99 4.23
C GLU A 166 -5.28 -17.21 3.04
N VAL A 167 -5.06 -15.92 3.27
CA VAL A 167 -4.56 -14.99 2.26
C VAL A 167 -3.33 -14.28 2.79
N ASN A 168 -2.25 -14.28 1.99
CA ASN A 168 -1.18 -13.31 2.14
C ASN A 168 -1.32 -12.25 1.04
N PHE A 169 -1.16 -10.99 1.43
CA PHE A 169 -1.44 -9.87 0.56
C PHE A 169 -0.51 -8.69 0.86
N ILE A 170 -0.07 -8.00 -0.19
CA ILE A 170 0.68 -6.75 -0.09
C ILE A 170 0.10 -5.79 -1.13
N SER A 171 -0.16 -4.54 -0.73
CA SER A 171 -0.54 -3.48 -1.65
C SER A 171 0.14 -2.16 -1.30
N ALA A 172 0.27 -1.29 -2.30
CA ALA A 172 0.77 0.07 -2.14
C ALA A 172 0.13 1.00 -3.18
N GLY A 173 0.00 2.27 -2.81
CA GLY A 173 -0.60 3.27 -3.66
C GLY A 173 -0.85 4.59 -2.93
N TRP A 174 -1.90 5.29 -3.36
CA TRP A 174 -2.40 6.47 -2.66
C TRP A 174 -3.83 6.24 -2.16
N MET A 175 -4.21 6.94 -1.09
CA MET A 175 -5.51 6.78 -0.44
C MET A 175 -5.99 8.09 0.15
N VAL A 176 -7.28 8.37 0.00
CA VAL A 176 -8.04 9.31 0.82
C VAL A 176 -8.89 8.49 1.76
N ASN A 177 -8.68 8.65 3.06
CA ASN A 177 -9.44 7.94 4.09
C ASN A 177 -9.45 8.75 5.39
N PRO A 178 -10.46 9.63 5.56
CA PRO A 178 -10.50 10.50 6.72
C PRO A 178 -10.60 9.77 8.05
N SER A 179 -11.20 8.57 8.08
CA SER A 179 -11.27 7.78 9.31
C SER A 179 -9.93 7.18 9.71
N LEU A 180 -9.05 6.89 8.74
CA LEU A 180 -7.70 6.37 9.00
C LEU A 180 -6.74 7.49 9.38
N PHE A 181 -6.70 8.56 8.57
CA PHE A 181 -5.68 9.59 8.66
C PHE A 181 -6.06 10.78 9.55
N GLY A 182 -7.34 10.88 9.92
CA GLY A 182 -7.87 12.01 10.69
C GLY A 182 -8.11 13.26 9.86
N ASP A 183 -7.86 13.21 8.55
CA ASP A 183 -8.09 14.31 7.61
C ASP A 183 -8.46 13.79 6.21
N GLY A 184 -8.93 14.70 5.34
CA GLY A 184 -9.33 14.40 3.96
C GLY A 184 -8.22 14.52 2.93
N ARG A 185 -6.94 14.61 3.33
CA ARG A 185 -5.82 14.65 2.38
C ARG A 185 -5.60 13.32 1.70
N THR A 186 -4.95 13.38 0.55
CA THR A 186 -4.43 12.18 -0.12
C THR A 186 -3.09 11.80 0.50
N TRP A 187 -2.96 10.55 0.89
CA TRP A 187 -1.76 9.99 1.52
C TRP A 187 -1.17 8.86 0.69
N THR A 188 0.13 8.69 0.71
CA THR A 188 0.76 7.43 0.28
C THR A 188 0.50 6.37 1.33
N TYR A 189 0.41 5.10 0.92
CA TYR A 189 0.25 4.00 1.84
C TYR A 189 0.88 2.71 1.34
N GLY A 190 1.17 1.80 2.26
CA GLY A 190 1.44 0.40 2.03
C GLY A 190 0.60 -0.43 3.00
N PHE A 191 0.14 -1.56 2.57
CA PHE A 191 -0.63 -2.50 3.39
C PHE A 191 -0.11 -3.92 3.19
N TRP A 192 -0.16 -4.73 4.23
CA TRP A 192 0.13 -6.15 4.15
C TRP A 192 -0.80 -6.98 5.04
N LYS A 193 -1.00 -8.24 4.67
CA LYS A 193 -1.64 -9.28 5.48
C LYS A 193 -0.78 -10.53 5.44
N GLY A 194 -0.40 -11.03 6.61
CA GLY A 194 0.54 -12.12 6.79
C GLY A 194 -0.11 -13.46 7.15
N LYS A 195 0.74 -14.43 7.42
CA LYS A 195 0.36 -15.81 7.77
C LYS A 195 -0.35 -15.98 9.12
N ASP A 196 -0.24 -14.97 9.98
CA ASP A 196 -0.98 -14.94 11.26
C ASP A 196 -2.40 -14.39 11.11
N GLY A 197 -2.82 -14.12 9.88
CA GLY A 197 -4.14 -13.57 9.54
C GLY A 197 -4.30 -12.09 9.85
N LYS A 198 -3.29 -11.44 10.42
CA LYS A 198 -3.31 -10.02 10.74
C LYS A 198 -2.87 -9.19 9.54
N GLY A 199 -3.46 -8.01 9.41
CA GLY A 199 -3.10 -7.01 8.43
C GLY A 199 -2.62 -5.73 9.09
N CYS A 200 -1.85 -4.93 8.34
CA CYS A 200 -1.31 -3.67 8.82
C CYS A 200 -1.12 -2.63 7.73
N TYR A 201 -1.41 -1.39 8.06
CA TYR A 201 -1.08 -0.23 7.24
C TYR A 201 0.27 0.35 7.67
N ASN A 202 1.16 0.52 6.71
CA ASN A 202 2.44 1.22 6.89
C ASN A 202 3.22 0.71 8.11
N MET A 203 3.46 1.61 9.07
CA MET A 203 4.10 1.33 10.35
C MET A 203 3.16 1.56 11.55
N ALA A 204 1.84 1.41 11.34
CA ALA A 204 0.86 1.46 12.43
C ALA A 204 1.01 0.28 13.40
N CYS A 205 1.55 -0.82 12.92
CA CYS A 205 1.96 -2.00 13.68
C CYS A 205 3.30 -2.52 13.15
N SER A 206 3.86 -3.49 13.84
CA SER A 206 5.12 -4.12 13.44
C SER A 206 4.97 -4.96 12.16
N GLY A 207 6.08 -5.13 11.43
CA GLY A 207 6.16 -5.96 10.22
C GLY A 207 6.89 -5.32 9.04
N PHE A 208 6.56 -4.07 8.67
CA PHE A 208 7.33 -3.36 7.64
C PHE A 208 8.65 -2.83 8.21
N VAL A 209 9.76 -3.11 7.53
CA VAL A 209 11.10 -2.64 7.89
C VAL A 209 11.48 -1.50 6.94
N GLN A 210 11.49 -0.27 7.44
CA GLN A 210 11.92 0.91 6.68
C GLN A 210 13.45 1.00 6.67
N VAL A 211 14.04 1.27 5.51
CA VAL A 211 15.49 1.51 5.37
C VAL A 211 15.80 2.87 4.79
N SER A 212 14.83 3.53 4.16
CA SER A 212 14.99 4.89 3.68
C SER A 212 15.16 5.87 4.84
N GLN A 213 16.31 6.53 4.90
CA GLN A 213 16.65 7.48 5.97
C GLN A 213 16.09 8.89 5.74
N LYS A 214 15.49 9.16 4.58
CA LYS A 214 15.03 10.50 4.21
C LYS A 214 13.59 10.56 3.68
N VAL A 215 13.07 9.43 3.22
CA VAL A 215 11.73 9.34 2.64
C VAL A 215 10.90 8.36 3.46
N PRO A 216 9.87 8.84 4.17
CA PRO A 216 8.97 7.95 4.90
C PRO A 216 8.05 7.19 3.94
N ILE A 217 7.69 5.96 4.29
CA ILE A 217 6.70 5.18 3.51
C ILE A 217 5.33 5.89 3.47
N PHE A 218 5.01 6.63 4.49
CA PHE A 218 3.70 7.17 4.75
C PHE A 218 3.77 8.68 4.86
N LYS A 219 3.13 9.39 3.91
CA LYS A 219 3.15 10.85 3.87
C LYS A 219 1.96 11.43 3.14
N PRO A 220 1.50 12.63 3.52
CA PRO A 220 0.50 13.35 2.73
C PRO A 220 1.13 13.82 1.42
N ILE A 221 0.34 13.81 0.37
CA ILE A 221 0.73 14.30 -0.95
C ILE A 221 0.23 15.73 -1.09
N GLY A 222 1.13 16.66 -1.39
CA GLY A 222 0.79 18.05 -1.67
C GLY A 222 0.42 18.24 -3.14
N PHE A 223 -0.64 19.00 -3.38
CA PHE A 223 -1.07 19.43 -4.70
C PHE A 223 -0.80 20.92 -4.89
N ARG A 224 -0.36 21.30 -6.08
CA ARG A 224 -0.30 22.69 -6.52
C ARG A 224 -1.32 22.91 -7.62
N ALA A 225 -1.90 24.09 -7.67
CA ALA A 225 -2.86 24.44 -8.71
C ALA A 225 -2.27 24.21 -10.11
N GLY A 226 -2.97 23.47 -10.95
CA GLY A 226 -2.59 23.15 -12.33
C GLY A 226 -1.47 22.11 -12.49
N GLU A 227 -1.02 21.48 -11.41
CA GLU A 227 -0.03 20.39 -11.46
C GLU A 227 -0.69 19.03 -11.34
N THR A 228 -0.31 18.09 -12.21
CA THR A 228 -0.63 16.66 -12.06
C THR A 228 0.47 16.00 -11.26
N VAL A 229 0.11 15.36 -10.16
CA VAL A 229 1.04 14.61 -9.32
C VAL A 229 1.07 13.16 -9.77
N TRP A 230 2.27 12.64 -9.97
CA TRP A 230 2.49 11.25 -10.31
C TRP A 230 3.27 10.53 -9.20
N LEU A 231 2.78 9.37 -8.81
CA LEU A 231 3.40 8.45 -7.87
C LEU A 231 3.69 7.14 -8.61
N HIS A 232 4.90 6.64 -8.51
CA HIS A 232 5.25 5.32 -9.01
C HIS A 232 5.62 4.41 -7.84
N TYR A 233 5.03 3.23 -7.79
CA TYR A 233 5.41 2.16 -6.87
C TYR A 233 5.82 0.90 -7.61
N SER A 234 6.81 0.21 -7.05
CA SER A 234 7.17 -1.17 -7.38
C SER A 234 7.16 -2.01 -6.11
N ILE A 235 6.39 -3.08 -6.12
CA ILE A 235 6.44 -4.16 -5.10
C ILE A 235 7.15 -5.33 -5.76
N HIS A 236 8.29 -5.78 -5.22
CA HIS A 236 9.04 -6.88 -5.81
C HIS A 236 9.73 -7.75 -4.77
N GLN A 237 9.78 -9.06 -5.05
CA GLN A 237 10.50 -10.01 -4.22
C GLN A 237 12.00 -9.93 -4.51
N ASP A 238 12.79 -9.81 -3.45
CA ASP A 238 14.25 -9.90 -3.57
C ASP A 238 14.68 -11.35 -3.85
N LYS A 239 15.45 -11.54 -4.91
CA LYS A 239 15.84 -12.87 -5.39
C LYS A 239 16.68 -13.66 -4.39
N ASN A 240 17.49 -12.98 -3.58
CA ASN A 240 18.43 -13.62 -2.67
C ASN A 240 17.85 -13.88 -1.28
N THR A 241 17.02 -12.93 -0.78
CA THR A 241 16.50 -12.99 0.58
C THR A 241 15.04 -13.44 0.65
N GLY A 242 14.27 -13.24 -0.43
CA GLY A 242 12.83 -13.49 -0.46
C GLY A 242 11.99 -12.36 0.15
N ASN A 243 12.62 -11.30 0.67
CA ASN A 243 11.92 -10.14 1.22
C ASN A 243 11.16 -9.38 0.12
N TRP A 244 10.00 -8.82 0.46
CA TRP A 244 9.16 -8.05 -0.47
C TRP A 244 9.42 -6.56 -0.34
N TRP A 245 10.14 -6.02 -1.29
CA TRP A 245 10.59 -4.63 -1.32
C TRP A 245 9.54 -3.68 -1.89
N LEU A 246 9.50 -2.48 -1.32
CA LEU A 246 8.74 -1.34 -1.82
C LEU A 246 9.70 -0.24 -2.26
N THR A 247 9.65 0.08 -3.56
CA THR A 247 10.38 1.22 -4.16
C THR A 247 9.39 2.28 -4.59
N GLU A 248 9.67 3.54 -4.29
CA GLU A 248 8.84 4.69 -4.64
C GLU A 248 9.60 5.65 -5.54
N ALA A 249 8.93 6.19 -6.58
CA ALA A 249 9.36 7.42 -7.23
C ALA A 249 8.19 8.41 -7.24
N LEU A 250 8.40 9.60 -6.71
CA LEU A 250 7.46 10.70 -6.76
C LEU A 250 7.87 11.69 -7.84
N GLY A 251 6.98 11.86 -8.81
CA GLY A 251 7.28 12.59 -10.04
C GLY A 251 7.91 11.70 -11.11
N LEU A 252 7.52 11.95 -12.35
CA LEU A 252 7.99 11.18 -13.50
C LEU A 252 9.44 11.57 -13.86
N GLY A 253 10.29 10.56 -14.11
CA GLY A 253 11.71 10.76 -14.43
C GLY A 253 12.62 10.99 -13.23
N GLU A 254 12.09 11.02 -12.01
CA GLU A 254 12.90 11.06 -10.81
C GLU A 254 13.41 9.66 -10.44
N PRO A 255 14.66 9.53 -9.94
CA PRO A 255 15.13 8.24 -9.45
C PRO A 255 14.27 7.78 -8.27
N GLY A 256 13.91 6.50 -8.27
CA GLY A 256 13.19 5.87 -7.18
C GLY A 256 14.02 5.82 -5.90
N VAL A 257 13.35 5.54 -4.81
CA VAL A 257 13.93 5.31 -3.48
C VAL A 257 13.43 3.97 -2.99
N ASP A 258 14.32 3.08 -2.61
CA ASP A 258 13.97 1.87 -1.89
C ASP A 258 13.55 2.26 -0.48
N LEU A 259 12.24 2.23 -0.20
CA LEU A 259 11.69 2.68 1.07
C LEU A 259 11.98 1.69 2.20
N GLY A 260 11.82 0.41 1.91
CA GLY A 260 11.93 -0.68 2.84
C GLY A 260 11.28 -1.94 2.28
N TYR A 261 10.97 -2.88 3.16
CA TYR A 261 10.44 -4.17 2.74
C TYR A 261 9.58 -4.82 3.82
N TRP A 262 8.75 -5.75 3.42
CA TRP A 262 8.10 -6.72 4.28
C TRP A 262 8.95 -7.99 4.31
N PRO A 263 9.47 -8.38 5.48
CA PRO A 263 10.26 -9.61 5.63
C PRO A 263 9.48 -10.87 5.21
N LYS A 264 10.16 -11.79 4.55
CA LYS A 264 9.55 -13.05 4.08
C LYS A 264 8.93 -13.86 5.23
N GLU A 265 9.47 -13.74 6.42
CA GLU A 265 9.02 -14.43 7.64
C GLU A 265 7.55 -14.12 7.99
N LEU A 266 7.03 -12.99 7.52
CA LEU A 266 5.62 -12.61 7.71
C LEU A 266 4.65 -13.46 6.90
N PHE A 267 5.13 -14.14 5.87
CA PHE A 267 4.30 -14.82 4.88
C PHE A 267 4.57 -16.33 4.87
N ASN A 268 3.65 -17.10 4.32
CA ASN A 268 3.78 -18.51 4.01
C ASN A 268 3.30 -18.85 2.60
N LEU A 269 2.54 -17.95 1.98
CA LEU A 269 1.98 -18.15 0.64
C LEU A 269 2.69 -17.29 -0.43
N LEU A 270 3.68 -16.48 -0.04
CA LEU A 270 4.45 -15.62 -0.92
C LEU A 270 5.92 -16.02 -1.05
N ASP A 271 6.33 -17.14 -0.48
CA ASP A 271 7.75 -17.61 -0.48
C ASP A 271 8.27 -17.81 -1.91
N ASN A 272 7.46 -18.40 -2.77
CA ASN A 272 7.81 -18.68 -4.17
C ASN A 272 7.18 -17.71 -5.18
N GLY A 273 6.91 -16.48 -4.75
CA GLY A 273 6.18 -15.48 -5.52
C GLY A 273 4.70 -15.48 -5.21
N ALA A 274 3.98 -14.53 -5.80
CA ALA A 274 2.54 -14.38 -5.66
C ALA A 274 1.81 -15.09 -6.80
N ASN A 275 0.71 -15.77 -6.53
CA ASN A 275 -0.12 -16.37 -7.58
C ASN A 275 -1.07 -15.36 -8.24
N MET A 276 -1.19 -14.17 -7.66
CA MET A 276 -2.02 -13.09 -8.18
C MET A 276 -1.31 -11.74 -8.09
N VAL A 277 -1.52 -10.93 -9.12
CA VAL A 277 -1.14 -9.50 -9.15
C VAL A 277 -2.28 -8.68 -9.74
N GLY A 278 -2.35 -7.41 -9.38
CA GLY A 278 -3.33 -6.51 -9.98
C GLY A 278 -3.05 -5.04 -9.73
N ALA A 279 -3.86 -4.20 -10.40
CA ALA A 279 -3.82 -2.75 -10.30
C ALA A 279 -5.20 -2.15 -10.56
N GLY A 280 -5.54 -1.07 -9.84
CA GLY A 280 -6.82 -0.40 -10.05
C GLY A 280 -7.21 0.54 -8.92
N GLY A 281 -8.40 1.14 -9.09
CA GLY A 281 -9.08 1.94 -8.10
C GLY A 281 -9.99 1.10 -7.22
N VAL A 282 -10.13 1.50 -5.98
CA VAL A 282 -11.02 0.88 -4.99
C VAL A 282 -11.70 1.97 -4.17
N VAL A 283 -12.94 1.75 -3.81
CA VAL A 283 -13.66 2.59 -2.86
C VAL A 283 -14.32 1.76 -1.78
N GLN A 284 -14.55 2.38 -0.64
CA GLN A 284 -15.36 1.83 0.45
C GLN A 284 -16.51 2.81 0.73
N ALA A 285 -17.73 2.29 0.63
CA ALA A 285 -18.94 3.03 0.93
C ALA A 285 -19.05 3.36 2.42
N SER A 286 -19.81 4.40 2.73
CA SER A 286 -20.20 4.69 4.09
C SER A 286 -21.16 3.61 4.63
N ARG A 287 -21.31 3.57 5.94
CA ARG A 287 -22.30 2.68 6.58
C ARG A 287 -23.74 2.98 6.15
N SER A 288 -24.02 4.16 5.66
CA SER A 288 -25.32 4.54 5.08
C SER A 288 -25.58 3.96 3.70
N GLY A 289 -24.58 3.30 3.08
CA GLY A 289 -24.65 2.74 1.73
C GLY A 289 -24.27 3.72 0.62
N SER A 290 -23.90 4.95 0.95
CA SER A 290 -23.41 5.91 -0.04
C SER A 290 -21.95 5.60 -0.40
N SER A 291 -21.69 5.36 -1.68
CA SER A 291 -20.35 5.09 -2.22
C SER A 291 -19.68 6.38 -2.68
N PRO A 292 -18.39 6.61 -2.35
CA PRO A 292 -17.68 7.82 -2.74
C PRO A 292 -17.26 7.81 -4.21
N GLU A 293 -16.76 8.95 -4.67
CA GLU A 293 -16.06 9.04 -5.95
C GLU A 293 -14.83 8.12 -6.00
N MET A 294 -14.64 7.47 -7.16
CA MET A 294 -13.43 6.71 -7.47
C MET A 294 -12.57 7.48 -8.46
N GLY A 295 -11.24 7.47 -8.24
CA GLY A 295 -10.34 8.27 -9.05
C GLY A 295 -10.65 9.76 -8.88
N ASN A 296 -10.86 10.47 -9.99
CA ASN A 296 -11.27 11.88 -9.99
C ASN A 296 -12.80 12.08 -10.13
N GLY A 297 -13.60 11.06 -9.89
CA GLY A 297 -15.06 11.10 -9.98
C GLY A 297 -15.62 11.01 -11.41
N GLN A 298 -14.79 10.99 -12.44
CA GLN A 298 -15.21 10.97 -13.83
C GLN A 298 -15.22 9.56 -14.40
N PHE A 299 -16.26 9.24 -15.18
CA PHE A 299 -16.26 8.00 -15.95
C PHE A 299 -15.18 8.02 -17.04
N PRO A 300 -14.45 6.91 -17.25
CA PRO A 300 -13.51 6.80 -18.35
C PRO A 300 -14.14 7.01 -19.71
N ASN A 301 -13.46 7.80 -20.54
CA ASN A 301 -13.85 8.03 -21.93
C ASN A 301 -12.68 7.67 -22.85
N VAL A 302 -12.90 6.74 -23.78
CA VAL A 302 -11.87 6.28 -24.71
C VAL A 302 -11.34 7.37 -25.63
N ASN A 303 -12.15 8.40 -25.90
CA ASN A 303 -11.77 9.54 -26.74
C ASN A 303 -11.03 10.63 -25.95
N HIS A 304 -11.21 10.68 -24.63
CA HIS A 304 -10.66 11.66 -23.73
C HIS A 304 -10.10 10.97 -22.47
N PRO A 305 -9.03 10.16 -22.61
CA PRO A 305 -8.47 9.41 -21.48
C PRO A 305 -7.91 10.32 -20.37
N GLU A 306 -7.57 11.56 -20.70
CA GLU A 306 -7.11 12.58 -19.75
C GLU A 306 -8.18 13.09 -18.78
N ASN A 307 -9.46 12.78 -19.02
CA ASN A 307 -10.56 13.27 -18.18
C ASN A 307 -10.85 12.41 -16.97
N SER A 308 -10.31 11.19 -16.90
CA SER A 308 -10.49 10.28 -15.77
C SER A 308 -9.16 9.87 -15.17
N ALA A 309 -9.17 9.34 -13.95
CA ALA A 309 -7.95 8.91 -13.27
C ALA A 309 -7.20 7.83 -14.07
N LEU A 310 -5.87 7.92 -14.07
CA LEU A 310 -5.00 7.15 -14.95
C LEU A 310 -3.98 6.32 -14.14
N LEU A 311 -3.88 5.03 -14.48
CA LEU A 311 -2.75 4.17 -14.14
C LEU A 311 -1.97 3.84 -15.41
N THR A 312 -0.65 3.97 -15.36
CA THR A 312 0.23 3.77 -16.52
C THR A 312 1.41 2.87 -16.20
N ASN A 313 2.05 2.35 -17.25
CA ASN A 313 3.24 1.51 -17.12
C ASN A 313 3.01 0.35 -16.13
N ILE A 314 1.86 -0.30 -16.22
CA ILE A 314 1.56 -1.45 -15.37
C ILE A 314 2.35 -2.64 -15.90
N GLU A 315 3.30 -3.09 -15.11
CA GLU A 315 4.23 -4.15 -15.46
C GLU A 315 4.31 -5.18 -14.34
N VAL A 316 4.62 -6.42 -14.69
CA VAL A 316 4.77 -7.54 -13.75
C VAL A 316 6.14 -8.16 -13.88
N LEU A 317 6.66 -8.72 -12.82
CA LEU A 317 7.82 -9.60 -12.84
C LEU A 317 7.35 -11.04 -12.81
N ASP A 318 7.78 -11.82 -13.79
CA ASP A 318 7.49 -13.25 -13.84
C ASP A 318 8.37 -14.08 -12.89
N SER A 319 8.21 -15.39 -12.92
CA SER A 319 8.98 -16.33 -12.10
C SER A 319 10.49 -16.25 -12.30
N SER A 320 10.92 -15.78 -13.48
CA SER A 320 12.34 -15.61 -13.85
C SER A 320 12.87 -14.22 -13.52
N TYR A 321 12.06 -13.33 -12.91
CA TYR A 321 12.34 -11.92 -12.66
C TYR A 321 12.44 -11.08 -13.94
N GLU A 322 11.88 -11.57 -15.06
CA GLU A 322 11.76 -10.79 -16.28
C GLU A 322 10.53 -9.88 -16.20
N GLN A 323 10.69 -8.64 -16.70
CA GLN A 323 9.65 -7.63 -16.66
C GLN A 323 8.80 -7.68 -17.92
N HIS A 324 7.48 -7.77 -17.71
CA HIS A 324 6.48 -7.81 -18.78
C HIS A 324 5.40 -6.76 -18.52
N LYS A 325 4.90 -6.15 -19.60
CA LYS A 325 3.69 -5.34 -19.49
C LYS A 325 2.51 -6.24 -19.12
N MET A 326 1.61 -5.75 -18.28
CA MET A 326 0.46 -6.51 -17.77
C MET A 326 -0.39 -7.15 -18.87
N ASN A 327 -0.46 -6.56 -20.08
CA ASN A 327 -1.20 -7.12 -21.20
C ASN A 327 -0.52 -8.31 -21.91
N TYR A 328 0.69 -8.66 -21.54
CA TYR A 328 1.36 -9.86 -22.05
C TYR A 328 1.13 -11.10 -21.18
N VAL A 329 0.43 -10.92 -20.07
CA VAL A 329 -0.03 -12.03 -19.21
C VAL A 329 -1.55 -12.12 -19.26
N PRO A 330 -2.14 -13.31 -19.09
CA PRO A 330 -3.58 -13.45 -19.03
C PRO A 330 -4.15 -12.58 -17.92
N THR A 331 -4.97 -11.62 -18.29
CA THR A 331 -5.48 -10.57 -17.41
C THR A 331 -6.99 -10.51 -17.50
N GLU A 332 -7.65 -10.49 -16.35
CA GLU A 332 -9.09 -10.28 -16.24
C GLU A 332 -9.41 -8.84 -15.78
N VAL A 333 -10.56 -8.36 -16.24
CA VAL A 333 -11.15 -7.10 -15.79
C VAL A 333 -11.92 -7.33 -14.50
N VAL A 334 -11.71 -6.45 -13.54
CA VAL A 334 -12.46 -6.40 -12.30
C VAL A 334 -13.24 -5.09 -12.27
N LEU A 335 -14.56 -5.18 -12.44
CA LEU A 335 -15.48 -4.06 -12.40
C LEU A 335 -16.83 -4.57 -11.87
N ASP A 336 -17.07 -4.39 -10.59
CA ASP A 336 -18.24 -4.95 -9.89
C ASP A 336 -19.47 -4.06 -9.96
N SER A 337 -19.31 -2.74 -10.07
CA SER A 337 -20.42 -1.77 -10.09
C SER A 337 -20.36 -0.84 -11.32
N PRO A 338 -20.66 -1.32 -12.54
CA PRO A 338 -20.53 -0.54 -13.77
C PRO A 338 -21.52 0.63 -13.89
N LYS A 339 -22.52 0.69 -13.04
CA LYS A 339 -23.46 1.85 -12.97
C LYS A 339 -22.80 3.06 -12.28
N CYS A 340 -21.89 2.82 -11.36
CA CYS A 340 -21.24 3.87 -10.56
C CYS A 340 -19.82 4.15 -10.99
N TYR A 341 -19.14 3.15 -11.57
CA TYR A 341 -17.73 3.21 -11.90
C TYR A 341 -17.47 2.62 -13.27
N GLY A 342 -16.42 3.08 -13.92
CA GLY A 342 -16.02 2.62 -15.23
C GLY A 342 -14.54 2.24 -15.28
N LEU A 343 -14.21 1.44 -16.28
CA LEU A 343 -12.85 1.04 -16.63
C LEU A 343 -12.68 1.06 -18.14
N THR A 344 -11.60 1.64 -18.61
CA THR A 344 -11.12 1.45 -19.98
C THR A 344 -9.67 1.03 -19.97
N ILE A 345 -9.34 0.08 -20.85
CA ILE A 345 -7.97 -0.41 -21.03
C ILE A 345 -7.43 0.21 -22.30
N GLY A 346 -6.31 0.88 -22.21
CA GLY A 346 -5.68 1.52 -23.35
C GLY A 346 -5.17 0.51 -24.34
N LYS A 347 -5.79 0.51 -25.53
CA LYS A 347 -5.29 -0.20 -26.69
C LYS A 347 -4.28 0.71 -27.41
N ARG A 348 -3.21 0.11 -27.93
CA ARG A 348 -2.16 0.76 -28.74
C ARG A 348 -2.78 1.70 -29.76
N PHE A 349 -2.69 3.01 -29.57
CA PHE A 349 -2.91 3.95 -30.66
C PHE A 349 -1.67 3.93 -31.57
N ILE A 350 -1.83 3.48 -32.80
CA ILE A 350 -0.76 3.29 -33.80
C ILE A 350 -0.04 4.62 -34.12
N PHE A 351 -0.64 5.76 -33.87
CA PHE A 351 -0.15 7.09 -34.29
C PHE A 351 0.39 8.02 -33.18
N ARG A 352 0.28 7.66 -31.90
CA ARG A 352 0.97 8.40 -30.84
C ARG A 352 1.99 7.48 -30.19
N ARG A 353 3.26 7.95 -30.10
CA ARG A 353 4.31 7.26 -29.32
C ARG A 353 3.70 6.87 -27.98
N ASN A 354 3.64 5.56 -27.70
CA ASN A 354 2.97 5.00 -26.53
C ASN A 354 3.69 5.47 -25.26
N ARG A 355 3.34 6.67 -24.78
CA ARG A 355 3.94 7.30 -23.59
C ARG A 355 3.54 6.60 -22.29
N TYR A 356 2.44 5.84 -22.30
CA TYR A 356 1.80 5.32 -21.10
C TYR A 356 2.02 3.81 -20.86
N GLY A 357 2.76 3.11 -21.73
CA GLY A 357 2.92 1.67 -21.63
C GLY A 357 1.57 0.93 -21.71
N PHE A 358 1.37 -0.07 -20.88
CA PHE A 358 0.04 -0.60 -20.61
C PHE A 358 -0.63 0.27 -19.55
N TYR A 359 -1.84 0.75 -19.85
CA TYR A 359 -2.53 1.68 -18.97
C TYR A 359 -4.02 1.38 -18.88
N LEU A 360 -4.62 1.84 -17.80
CA LEU A 360 -6.07 1.92 -17.61
C LEU A 360 -6.49 3.28 -17.13
N ASN A 361 -7.70 3.64 -17.58
CA ASN A 361 -8.47 4.72 -16.97
C ASN A 361 -9.59 4.13 -16.13
N TYR A 362 -9.80 4.69 -14.97
CA TYR A 362 -10.82 4.24 -14.05
C TYR A 362 -11.42 5.44 -13.31
N GLY A 363 -12.61 5.27 -12.79
CA GLY A 363 -13.27 6.30 -12.02
C GLY A 363 -14.78 6.26 -12.14
N GLY A 364 -15.42 7.19 -11.48
CA GLY A 364 -16.86 7.39 -11.50
C GLY A 364 -17.37 8.08 -10.25
N PRO A 365 -18.59 8.64 -10.30
CA PRO A 365 -19.09 9.55 -9.28
C PRO A 365 -19.58 8.85 -7.99
N GLY A 366 -19.69 7.52 -7.99
CA GLY A 366 -20.29 6.84 -6.85
C GLY A 366 -21.79 7.10 -6.72
N GLY A 367 -22.28 7.13 -5.49
CA GLY A 367 -23.68 7.43 -5.16
C GLY A 367 -24.38 6.34 -4.33
N ASN A 368 -25.68 6.50 -4.13
CA ASN A 368 -26.48 5.60 -3.26
C ASN A 368 -26.95 4.32 -3.95
N SER A 369 -26.75 4.18 -5.25
CA SER A 369 -27.24 3.05 -6.06
C SER A 369 -26.15 2.08 -6.50
N CYS A 370 -24.96 2.17 -5.90
CA CYS A 370 -23.82 1.38 -6.33
C CYS A 370 -23.85 -0.09 -5.85
N GLY A 371 -24.68 -0.38 -4.88
CA GLY A 371 -24.76 -1.66 -4.19
C GLY A 371 -24.06 -1.62 -2.82
N VAL A 372 -24.46 -2.49 -1.94
CA VAL A 372 -23.89 -2.64 -0.58
C VAL A 372 -23.32 -4.05 -0.43
#